data_176caa9efbbb94f89d3519360abf2ce7
#
_entry.id   176caa9efbbb94f89d3519360abf2ce7
#
_cell.length_a   1.000
_cell.length_b   1.000
_cell.length_c   1.000
_cell.angle_alpha   90.00
_cell.angle_beta   90.00
_cell.angle_gamma   90.00
#
_symmetry.space_group_name_H-M   'P 1'
#
loop_
_entity.id
_entity.type
_entity.pdbx_description
1 polymer ?
#
loop_
_entity_poly.entity_id
_entity_poly.type
_entity_poly.pdbx_seq_one_letter_code
_entity_poly.pdbx_strand_id
1 'polypeptide(L)'
;MKSFFQLLFVLFFVFSFSQKKEVDTAQIVVPNRYNSVEAQTKPYVIMISADGFRYDYAKKYNAKNLLKLAENGVQAKAMIPSFPTVTGPNHYTLITGLFPSHHGMVDNFFYDYKRKEFFHFGDAAKISDGSWLSGLPLWGLAENSGMLSASMMWVASNGTAGGTRPTYYYHYHEKFSPQEKVDKVIGWLSLPMDRRPHFISLYFPEVDGNGHHFGPESEQTKASVQLIDAAIGNLVEKVENLGLKNVNFLFVSDHGMLDVENENPLEIPEMLLNKDRFDIFNANTLLRVVVKNPSEIQEVYKALKKSKTPDYNVVLDKRLNRKLYYAKRNDRFGRIGDILLIPHAPKVFVEKGKSTSDGKHGYNPFLVPEMKATFYAWGPEFKQNLTIGEFRNVNVYPLVAEILGLKITQPIDGNIKVLKKVLK
;
A
#
# COMPACT_ATOMS: atom_id res chain seq x y z
N MET A 1 -15.75 60.52 -53.76
CA MET A 1 -16.56 59.47 -53.08
C MET A 1 -15.64 58.33 -52.72
N LYS A 2 -15.21 58.28 -51.42
CA LYS A 2 -14.35 57.24 -50.89
C LYS A 2 -15.21 56.42 -49.90
N SER A 3 -15.50 55.16 -50.22
CA SER A 3 -16.23 54.23 -49.36
C SER A 3 -15.24 53.70 -48.29
N PHE A 4 -15.57 53.91 -47.02
CA PHE A 4 -14.92 53.32 -45.88
C PHE A 4 -15.59 51.96 -45.58
N PHE A 5 -14.87 50.85 -45.75
CA PHE A 5 -15.27 49.54 -45.27
C PHE A 5 -14.77 49.38 -43.85
N GLN A 6 -15.66 49.37 -42.87
CA GLN A 6 -15.33 48.96 -41.48
C GLN A 6 -15.46 47.46 -41.35
N LEU A 7 -14.33 46.80 -41.08
CA LEU A 7 -14.27 45.36 -40.78
C LEU A 7 -14.52 45.18 -39.27
N LEU A 8 -15.65 44.61 -38.92
CA LEU A 8 -16.01 44.27 -37.52
C LEU A 8 -15.38 42.93 -37.18
N PHE A 9 -14.32 42.94 -36.32
CA PHE A 9 -13.74 41.76 -35.78
C PHE A 9 -14.56 41.30 -34.54
N VAL A 10 -15.35 40.24 -34.69
CA VAL A 10 -16.04 39.59 -33.57
C VAL A 10 -15.08 38.57 -32.93
N LEU A 11 -14.53 38.91 -31.77
CA LEU A 11 -13.76 38.00 -30.94
C LEU A 11 -14.69 37.02 -30.23
N PHE A 12 -14.74 35.80 -30.73
CA PHE A 12 -15.33 34.68 -30.01
C PHE A 12 -14.41 34.22 -28.87
N PHE A 13 -14.73 34.62 -27.64
CA PHE A 13 -14.16 34.01 -26.46
C PHE A 13 -14.78 32.60 -26.27
N VAL A 14 -14.03 31.56 -26.67
CA VAL A 14 -14.38 30.19 -26.33
C VAL A 14 -13.97 29.97 -24.86
N PHE A 15 -14.92 30.09 -23.95
CA PHE A 15 -14.73 29.63 -22.58
C PHE A 15 -14.66 28.09 -22.59
N SER A 16 -13.44 27.54 -22.57
CA SER A 16 -13.23 26.13 -22.28
C SER A 16 -13.53 25.90 -20.79
N PHE A 17 -14.77 25.54 -20.49
CA PHE A 17 -15.07 24.95 -19.19
C PHE A 17 -14.40 23.59 -19.11
N SER A 18 -13.25 23.53 -18.43
CA SER A 18 -12.70 22.26 -17.97
C SER A 18 -13.72 21.70 -16.97
N GLN A 19 -14.58 20.80 -17.41
CA GLN A 19 -15.40 20.02 -16.51
C GLN A 19 -14.48 19.17 -15.65
N LYS A 20 -14.29 19.55 -14.39
CA LYS A 20 -13.70 18.66 -13.39
C LYS A 20 -14.57 17.41 -13.40
N LYS A 21 -13.98 16.28 -13.86
CA LYS A 21 -14.63 14.99 -13.86
C LYS A 21 -15.14 14.73 -12.44
N GLU A 22 -16.44 14.59 -12.29
CA GLU A 22 -17.05 14.34 -10.98
C GLU A 22 -16.48 13.02 -10.43
N VAL A 23 -15.98 13.05 -9.20
CA VAL A 23 -15.37 11.87 -8.58
C VAL A 23 -16.48 10.88 -8.27
N ASP A 24 -16.40 9.70 -8.85
CA ASP A 24 -17.36 8.62 -8.62
C ASP A 24 -17.24 8.11 -7.17
N THR A 25 -18.25 8.37 -6.38
CA THR A 25 -18.40 7.94 -4.98
C THR A 25 -19.42 6.82 -4.82
N ALA A 26 -19.92 6.27 -5.94
CA ALA A 26 -20.90 5.20 -5.91
C ALA A 26 -20.29 3.86 -5.50
N GLN A 27 -21.04 3.09 -4.72
CA GLN A 27 -20.69 1.70 -4.46
C GLN A 27 -20.88 0.88 -5.74
N ILE A 28 -19.89 0.06 -6.04
CA ILE A 28 -20.00 -0.93 -7.10
C ILE A 28 -20.34 -2.28 -6.47
N VAL A 29 -21.32 -2.96 -7.08
CA VAL A 29 -21.77 -4.30 -6.67
C VAL A 29 -21.63 -5.24 -7.85
N VAL A 30 -20.85 -6.30 -7.69
CA VAL A 30 -20.79 -7.38 -8.69
C VAL A 30 -22.06 -8.23 -8.55
N PRO A 31 -22.91 -8.28 -9.58
CA PRO A 31 -24.23 -8.92 -9.48
C PRO A 31 -24.14 -10.46 -9.35
N ASN A 32 -25.23 -11.05 -8.88
CA ASN A 32 -25.45 -12.50 -8.86
C ASN A 32 -24.44 -13.30 -8.02
N ARG A 33 -23.90 -12.69 -6.94
CA ARG A 33 -23.04 -13.35 -5.97
C ARG A 33 -23.72 -13.47 -4.62
N TYR A 34 -23.57 -14.63 -4.00
CA TYR A 34 -24.13 -14.98 -2.69
C TYR A 34 -23.14 -15.83 -1.91
N ASN A 35 -23.19 -15.74 -0.58
CA ASN A 35 -22.48 -16.69 0.26
C ASN A 35 -23.05 -18.09 0.09
N SER A 36 -22.19 -19.07 -0.08
CA SER A 36 -22.61 -20.48 0.03
C SER A 36 -23.14 -20.77 1.45
N VAL A 37 -23.93 -21.82 1.62
CA VAL A 37 -24.44 -22.22 2.93
C VAL A 37 -23.30 -22.47 3.93
N GLU A 38 -22.20 -23.05 3.46
CA GLU A 38 -21.02 -23.28 4.28
C GLU A 38 -20.35 -21.95 4.68
N ALA A 39 -20.20 -21.01 3.73
CA ALA A 39 -19.59 -19.70 4.00
C ALA A 39 -20.35 -18.89 5.04
N GLN A 40 -21.70 -18.99 5.07
CA GLN A 40 -22.55 -18.28 6.04
C GLN A 40 -22.25 -18.65 7.52
N THR A 41 -21.59 -19.78 7.77
CA THR A 41 -21.22 -20.23 9.13
C THR A 41 -19.80 -19.84 9.54
N LYS A 42 -19.01 -19.27 8.63
CA LYS A 42 -17.60 -18.92 8.87
C LYS A 42 -17.48 -17.60 9.66
N PRO A 43 -16.34 -17.36 10.31
CA PRO A 43 -16.04 -16.08 10.94
C PRO A 43 -16.05 -14.92 9.95
N TYR A 44 -16.13 -13.71 10.49
CA TYR A 44 -15.89 -12.45 9.76
C TYR A 44 -14.50 -11.94 10.07
N VAL A 45 -13.84 -11.36 9.07
CA VAL A 45 -12.57 -10.65 9.23
C VAL A 45 -12.66 -9.26 8.63
N ILE A 46 -12.40 -8.25 9.44
CA ILE A 46 -12.24 -6.85 9.02
C ILE A 46 -10.75 -6.54 9.11
N MET A 47 -10.11 -6.41 7.95
CA MET A 47 -8.69 -6.04 7.83
C MET A 47 -8.59 -4.55 7.54
N ILE A 48 -8.05 -3.80 8.48
CA ILE A 48 -7.98 -2.35 8.48
C ILE A 48 -6.53 -1.92 8.26
N SER A 49 -6.28 -1.08 7.27
CA SER A 49 -4.98 -0.45 7.08
C SER A 49 -5.08 1.05 7.29
N ALA A 50 -4.21 1.60 8.14
CA ALA A 50 -3.91 3.02 8.18
C ALA A 50 -2.53 3.24 7.57
N ASP A 51 -2.49 3.87 6.39
CA ASP A 51 -1.28 4.13 5.63
C ASP A 51 -0.27 4.94 6.45
N GLY A 52 0.99 4.54 6.39
CA GLY A 52 2.07 5.23 7.10
C GLY A 52 1.99 5.19 8.63
N PHE A 53 1.09 4.40 9.23
CA PHE A 53 0.92 4.30 10.68
C PHE A 53 2.09 3.53 11.31
N ARG A 54 3.16 4.27 11.68
CA ARG A 54 4.40 3.73 12.23
C ARG A 54 4.15 2.91 13.49
N TYR A 55 4.91 1.84 13.69
CA TYR A 55 4.74 0.85 14.75
C TYR A 55 4.64 1.42 16.18
N ASP A 56 5.18 2.61 16.43
CA ASP A 56 5.20 3.28 17.74
C ASP A 56 4.12 4.36 17.90
N TYR A 57 3.39 4.74 16.82
CA TYR A 57 2.47 5.88 16.82
C TYR A 57 1.31 5.74 17.81
N ALA A 58 0.78 4.53 18.00
CA ALA A 58 -0.31 4.34 18.96
C ALA A 58 0.10 4.74 20.38
N LYS A 59 1.31 4.37 20.81
CA LYS A 59 1.86 4.77 22.11
C LYS A 59 2.29 6.23 22.12
N LYS A 60 3.01 6.66 21.10
CA LYS A 60 3.54 8.02 20.97
C LYS A 60 2.45 9.07 21.03
N TYR A 61 1.35 8.85 20.35
CA TYR A 61 0.25 9.80 20.20
C TYR A 61 -0.99 9.46 21.00
N ASN A 62 -0.86 8.50 21.95
CA ASN A 62 -1.90 8.10 22.89
C ASN A 62 -3.22 7.71 22.18
N ALA A 63 -3.14 6.79 21.23
CA ALA A 63 -4.29 6.22 20.53
C ALA A 63 -5.04 5.25 21.47
N LYS A 64 -5.91 5.77 22.33
CA LYS A 64 -6.48 5.07 23.48
C LYS A 64 -7.30 3.85 23.10
N ASN A 65 -8.08 3.94 22.01
CA ASN A 65 -8.92 2.82 21.56
C ASN A 65 -8.06 1.68 21.06
N LEU A 66 -7.10 1.96 20.17
CA LEU A 66 -6.17 0.96 19.63
C LEU A 66 -5.34 0.31 20.73
N LEU A 67 -4.84 1.09 21.70
CA LEU A 67 -4.07 0.54 22.82
C LEU A 67 -4.91 -0.41 23.67
N LYS A 68 -6.16 -0.03 24.00
CA LYS A 68 -7.11 -0.88 24.74
C LYS A 68 -7.44 -2.17 23.98
N LEU A 69 -7.66 -2.07 22.66
CA LEU A 69 -7.95 -3.24 21.81
C LEU A 69 -6.73 -4.16 21.71
N ALA A 70 -5.52 -3.60 21.61
CA ALA A 70 -4.28 -4.35 21.59
C ALA A 70 -4.00 -5.08 22.90
N GLU A 71 -4.28 -4.45 24.05
CA GLU A 71 -4.19 -5.08 25.38
C GLU A 71 -5.13 -6.27 25.51
N ASN A 72 -6.36 -6.17 25.00
CA ASN A 72 -7.35 -7.25 25.02
C ASN A 72 -7.19 -8.24 23.84
N GLY A 73 -6.14 -8.15 23.05
CA GLY A 73 -5.88 -8.95 21.88
C GLY A 73 -4.40 -9.30 21.73
N VAL A 74 -3.93 -9.21 20.51
CA VAL A 74 -2.55 -9.46 20.10
C VAL A 74 -1.93 -8.19 19.58
N GLN A 75 -0.71 -7.88 20.02
CA GLN A 75 0.13 -6.83 19.45
C GLN A 75 1.49 -7.38 19.05
N ALA A 76 2.04 -6.92 17.92
CA ALA A 76 3.43 -7.16 17.58
C ALA A 76 4.31 -5.99 18.08
N LYS A 77 5.57 -6.27 18.42
CA LYS A 77 6.54 -5.20 18.66
C LYS A 77 6.68 -4.29 17.45
N ALA A 78 6.66 -4.85 16.25
CA ALA A 78 6.50 -4.18 14.97
C ALA A 78 6.22 -5.22 13.88
N MET A 79 5.61 -4.79 12.78
CA MET A 79 5.54 -5.57 11.54
C MET A 79 6.60 -5.02 10.58
N ILE A 80 7.37 -5.93 9.96
CA ILE A 80 8.44 -5.58 9.01
C ILE A 80 7.84 -5.53 7.61
N PRO A 81 7.73 -4.34 6.99
CA PRO A 81 7.24 -4.22 5.62
C PRO A 81 8.22 -4.82 4.61
N SER A 82 7.73 -5.10 3.42
CA SER A 82 8.56 -5.49 2.28
C SER A 82 9.30 -4.29 1.72
N PHE A 83 10.51 -4.54 1.17
CA PHE A 83 11.30 -3.50 0.51
C PHE A 83 10.90 -3.39 -0.98
N PRO A 84 10.80 -2.16 -1.52
CA PRO A 84 10.84 -0.88 -0.83
C PRO A 84 9.58 -0.67 0.04
N THR A 85 9.74 0.07 1.15
CA THR A 85 8.66 0.30 2.10
C THR A 85 7.73 1.41 1.62
N VAL A 86 7.00 1.14 0.54
CA VAL A 86 6.10 2.09 -0.14
C VAL A 86 4.70 1.49 -0.28
N THR A 87 3.70 2.37 -0.40
CA THR A 87 2.25 2.08 -0.28
C THR A 87 1.76 0.95 -1.18
N GLY A 88 1.88 1.10 -2.50
CA GLY A 88 1.34 0.14 -3.46
C GLY A 88 1.87 -1.27 -3.24
N PRO A 89 3.20 -1.50 -3.28
CA PRO A 89 3.81 -2.79 -3.03
C PRO A 89 3.41 -3.43 -1.70
N ASN A 90 3.36 -2.66 -0.60
CA ASN A 90 3.10 -3.23 0.72
C ASN A 90 1.64 -3.55 0.98
N HIS A 91 0.69 -2.73 0.52
CA HIS A 91 -0.73 -3.10 0.55
C HIS A 91 -1.01 -4.34 -0.30
N TYR A 92 -0.34 -4.46 -1.45
CA TYR A 92 -0.52 -5.63 -2.29
C TYR A 92 0.17 -6.87 -1.72
N THR A 93 1.30 -6.71 -1.01
CA THR A 93 1.94 -7.78 -0.23
C THR A 93 1.01 -8.30 0.89
N LEU A 94 0.39 -7.40 1.67
CA LEU A 94 -0.53 -7.75 2.75
C LEU A 94 -1.70 -8.59 2.26
N ILE A 95 -2.20 -8.31 1.06
CA ILE A 95 -3.41 -8.92 0.51
C ILE A 95 -3.13 -10.16 -0.36
N THR A 96 -1.86 -10.45 -0.72
CA THR A 96 -1.47 -11.60 -1.56
C THR A 96 -0.51 -12.56 -0.88
N GLY A 97 0.18 -12.12 0.19
CA GLY A 97 1.23 -12.91 0.84
C GLY A 97 2.49 -13.09 -0.01
N LEU A 98 2.70 -12.25 -1.03
CA LEU A 98 3.86 -12.28 -1.92
C LEU A 98 4.74 -11.05 -1.71
N PHE A 99 6.06 -11.18 -1.94
CA PHE A 99 6.97 -10.04 -2.00
C PHE A 99 6.76 -9.21 -3.28
N PRO A 100 7.13 -7.91 -3.28
CA PRO A 100 6.99 -7.02 -4.43
C PRO A 100 7.59 -7.56 -5.72
N SER A 101 8.76 -8.19 -5.66
CA SER A 101 9.41 -8.86 -6.80
C SER A 101 8.64 -10.07 -7.33
N HIS A 102 7.78 -10.68 -6.51
CA HIS A 102 7.00 -11.87 -6.87
C HIS A 102 5.60 -11.52 -7.36
N HIS A 103 4.93 -10.52 -6.78
CA HIS A 103 3.63 -10.08 -7.27
C HIS A 103 3.72 -9.02 -8.39
N GLY A 104 4.89 -8.41 -8.62
CA GLY A 104 5.18 -7.56 -9.76
C GLY A 104 4.91 -6.06 -9.57
N MET A 105 4.31 -5.62 -8.48
CA MET A 105 4.26 -4.21 -8.09
C MET A 105 5.56 -3.89 -7.32
N VAL A 106 6.63 -3.62 -8.05
CA VAL A 106 7.96 -3.43 -7.47
C VAL A 106 8.16 -2.05 -6.85
N ASP A 107 7.32 -1.09 -7.20
CA ASP A 107 7.28 0.28 -6.69
C ASP A 107 5.89 0.85 -6.97
N ASN A 108 5.59 2.07 -6.48
CA ASN A 108 4.38 2.81 -6.85
C ASN A 108 4.34 3.17 -8.35
N PHE A 109 5.50 3.20 -9.00
CA PHE A 109 5.64 3.41 -10.45
C PHE A 109 6.84 2.65 -11.01
N PHE A 110 6.71 2.12 -12.21
CA PHE A 110 7.78 1.40 -12.92
C PHE A 110 7.45 1.29 -14.40
N TYR A 111 8.46 0.95 -15.22
CA TYR A 111 8.28 0.59 -16.62
C TYR A 111 8.38 -0.92 -16.79
N ASP A 112 7.44 -1.50 -17.54
CA ASP A 112 7.48 -2.91 -17.92
C ASP A 112 8.02 -3.04 -19.35
N TYR A 113 9.25 -3.54 -19.50
CA TYR A 113 9.93 -3.63 -20.79
C TYR A 113 9.31 -4.67 -21.73
N LYS A 114 8.60 -5.67 -21.21
CA LYS A 114 7.87 -6.65 -22.03
C LYS A 114 6.59 -6.07 -22.61
N ARG A 115 5.88 -5.29 -21.79
CA ARG A 115 4.65 -4.59 -22.21
C ARG A 115 4.96 -3.29 -22.96
N LYS A 116 6.16 -2.73 -22.79
CA LYS A 116 6.57 -1.40 -23.29
C LYS A 116 5.64 -0.29 -22.76
N GLU A 117 5.25 -0.40 -21.50
CA GLU A 117 4.31 0.52 -20.86
C GLU A 117 4.78 0.93 -19.48
N PHE A 118 4.41 2.15 -19.09
CA PHE A 118 4.62 2.69 -17.75
C PHE A 118 3.43 2.35 -16.86
N PHE A 119 3.72 1.88 -15.64
CA PHE A 119 2.74 1.66 -14.59
C PHE A 119 2.87 2.73 -13.52
N HIS A 120 1.72 3.24 -13.06
CA HIS A 120 1.61 4.06 -11.85
C HIS A 120 0.38 3.58 -11.07
N PHE A 121 0.53 3.31 -9.76
CA PHE A 121 -0.57 2.73 -8.98
C PHE A 121 -1.76 3.67 -8.80
N GLY A 122 -1.56 5.00 -8.89
CA GLY A 122 -2.62 6.01 -8.93
C GLY A 122 -3.35 6.13 -10.28
N ASP A 123 -2.88 5.45 -11.34
CA ASP A 123 -3.58 5.40 -12.62
C ASP A 123 -4.71 4.37 -12.55
N ALA A 124 -5.95 4.86 -12.54
CA ALA A 124 -7.13 4.01 -12.40
C ALA A 124 -7.26 2.93 -13.50
N ALA A 125 -6.81 3.21 -14.73
CA ALA A 125 -6.81 2.23 -15.81
C ALA A 125 -5.77 1.14 -15.58
N LYS A 126 -4.56 1.50 -15.16
CA LYS A 126 -3.46 0.55 -14.89
C LYS A 126 -3.76 -0.33 -13.68
N ILE A 127 -4.21 0.25 -12.56
CA ILE A 127 -4.48 -0.50 -11.34
C ILE A 127 -5.70 -1.42 -11.46
N SER A 128 -6.65 -1.10 -12.34
CA SER A 128 -7.82 -1.95 -12.60
C SER A 128 -7.55 -3.12 -13.56
N ASP A 129 -6.46 -3.05 -14.34
CA ASP A 129 -6.01 -4.14 -15.21
C ASP A 129 -5.19 -5.16 -14.39
N GLY A 130 -5.85 -6.24 -13.96
CA GLY A 130 -5.22 -7.29 -13.17
C GLY A 130 -4.05 -8.02 -13.85
N SER A 131 -3.86 -7.87 -15.16
CA SER A 131 -2.75 -8.48 -15.88
C SER A 131 -1.37 -7.87 -15.55
N TRP A 132 -1.34 -6.73 -14.88
CA TRP A 132 -0.12 -6.12 -14.36
C TRP A 132 0.47 -6.86 -13.16
N LEU A 133 -0.37 -7.53 -12.40
CA LEU A 133 -0.02 -8.05 -11.08
C LEU A 133 -0.26 -9.56 -10.99
N SER A 134 0.49 -10.24 -10.18
CA SER A 134 0.28 -11.66 -9.90
C SER A 134 -0.11 -11.90 -8.44
N GLY A 135 -0.51 -13.12 -8.15
CA GLY A 135 -1.04 -13.53 -6.85
C GLY A 135 -2.57 -13.48 -6.82
N LEU A 136 -3.13 -14.21 -5.89
CA LEU A 136 -4.58 -14.23 -5.63
C LEU A 136 -4.85 -13.40 -4.37
N PRO A 137 -5.45 -12.20 -4.50
CA PRO A 137 -5.78 -11.40 -3.33
C PRO A 137 -6.78 -12.09 -2.39
N LEU A 138 -6.78 -11.74 -1.10
CA LEU A 138 -7.68 -12.33 -0.09
C LEU A 138 -9.16 -12.23 -0.50
N TRP A 139 -9.58 -11.13 -1.08
CA TRP A 139 -10.95 -11.04 -1.63
C TRP A 139 -11.20 -12.06 -2.73
N GLY A 140 -10.22 -12.26 -3.62
CA GLY A 140 -10.32 -13.28 -4.68
C GLY A 140 -10.33 -14.69 -4.13
N LEU A 141 -9.53 -14.96 -3.09
CA LEU A 141 -9.52 -16.27 -2.42
C LEU A 141 -10.88 -16.54 -1.75
N ALA A 142 -11.48 -15.54 -1.09
CA ALA A 142 -12.80 -15.62 -0.49
C ALA A 142 -13.89 -15.88 -1.55
N GLU A 143 -13.96 -15.04 -2.59
CA GLU A 143 -14.95 -15.16 -3.66
C GLU A 143 -14.88 -16.52 -4.39
N ASN A 144 -13.66 -16.99 -4.67
CA ASN A 144 -13.46 -18.31 -5.30
C ASN A 144 -13.84 -19.48 -4.39
N SER A 145 -14.00 -19.23 -3.09
CA SER A 145 -14.44 -20.21 -2.09
C SER A 145 -15.95 -20.08 -1.75
N GLY A 146 -16.69 -19.30 -2.54
CA GLY A 146 -18.13 -19.08 -2.31
C GLY A 146 -18.41 -18.17 -1.10
N MET A 147 -17.46 -17.34 -0.70
CA MET A 147 -17.55 -16.41 0.42
C MET A 147 -17.46 -14.97 -0.12
N LEU A 148 -18.47 -14.15 0.15
CA LEU A 148 -18.49 -12.77 -0.30
C LEU A 148 -17.44 -11.91 0.41
N SER A 149 -16.90 -10.96 -0.34
CA SER A 149 -15.94 -9.98 0.15
C SER A 149 -16.35 -8.55 -0.17
N ALA A 150 -15.84 -7.61 0.62
CA ALA A 150 -16.00 -6.19 0.38
C ALA A 150 -14.67 -5.44 0.53
N SER A 151 -14.52 -4.33 -0.19
CA SER A 151 -13.34 -3.48 -0.10
C SER A 151 -13.69 -2.01 -0.07
N MET A 152 -13.30 -1.35 1.02
CA MET A 152 -13.35 0.09 1.16
C MET A 152 -11.99 0.67 0.75
N MET A 153 -11.82 0.82 -0.57
CA MET A 153 -10.69 1.51 -1.21
C MET A 153 -9.29 0.89 -1.00
N TRP A 154 -9.18 -0.40 -0.68
CA TRP A 154 -7.87 -1.04 -0.62
C TRP A 154 -7.16 -1.00 -1.97
N VAL A 155 -5.83 -0.82 -1.96
CA VAL A 155 -5.01 -0.78 -3.18
C VAL A 155 -5.29 -1.98 -4.08
N ALA A 156 -5.57 -1.73 -5.36
CA ALA A 156 -5.89 -2.70 -6.40
C ALA A 156 -7.22 -3.47 -6.22
N SER A 157 -8.07 -3.13 -5.24
CA SER A 157 -9.34 -3.85 -5.04
C SER A 157 -10.36 -3.62 -6.16
N ASN A 158 -10.21 -2.55 -6.94
CA ASN A 158 -10.98 -2.29 -8.15
C ASN A 158 -10.45 -3.03 -9.39
N GLY A 159 -9.33 -3.75 -9.25
CA GLY A 159 -8.68 -4.51 -10.32
C GLY A 159 -9.13 -5.97 -10.39
N THR A 160 -8.75 -6.64 -11.48
CA THR A 160 -9.06 -8.04 -11.74
C THR A 160 -7.89 -8.98 -11.47
N ALA A 161 -6.90 -8.56 -10.70
CA ALA A 161 -5.78 -9.40 -10.33
C ALA A 161 -6.27 -10.67 -9.60
N GLY A 162 -5.75 -11.84 -9.99
CA GLY A 162 -6.26 -13.12 -9.51
C GLY A 162 -7.60 -13.55 -10.13
N GLY A 163 -8.11 -12.80 -11.14
CA GLY A 163 -9.29 -13.16 -11.94
C GLY A 163 -10.61 -12.63 -11.39
N THR A 164 -10.64 -11.98 -10.22
CA THR A 164 -11.90 -11.51 -9.63
C THR A 164 -11.72 -10.26 -8.76
N ARG A 165 -12.81 -9.54 -8.56
CA ARG A 165 -12.94 -8.37 -7.67
C ARG A 165 -13.76 -8.73 -6.44
N PRO A 166 -13.68 -7.94 -5.35
CA PRO A 166 -14.67 -8.02 -4.28
C PRO A 166 -16.10 -7.85 -4.80
N THR A 167 -17.06 -8.48 -4.15
CA THR A 167 -18.48 -8.31 -4.49
C THR A 167 -18.94 -6.87 -4.29
N TYR A 168 -18.49 -6.23 -3.21
CA TYR A 168 -18.77 -4.83 -2.90
C TYR A 168 -17.47 -4.05 -2.86
N TYR A 169 -17.38 -2.93 -3.61
CA TYR A 169 -16.19 -2.08 -3.53
C TYR A 169 -16.48 -0.64 -3.94
N TYR A 170 -15.54 0.25 -3.61
CA TYR A 170 -15.50 1.63 -4.05
C TYR A 170 -14.22 1.89 -4.83
N HIS A 171 -14.28 2.74 -5.85
CA HIS A 171 -13.07 3.33 -6.43
C HIS A 171 -12.40 4.24 -5.41
N TYR A 172 -11.07 4.32 -5.45
CA TYR A 172 -10.33 5.21 -4.55
C TYR A 172 -10.68 6.67 -4.81
N HIS A 173 -10.98 7.39 -3.74
CA HIS A 173 -11.11 8.85 -3.67
C HIS A 173 -10.98 9.32 -2.22
N GLU A 174 -10.72 10.63 -2.04
CA GLU A 174 -10.49 11.23 -0.72
C GLU A 174 -11.73 11.98 -0.17
N LYS A 175 -12.91 11.78 -0.76
CA LYS A 175 -14.13 12.48 -0.34
C LYS A 175 -14.75 11.92 0.94
N PHE A 176 -14.56 10.63 1.24
CA PHE A 176 -15.12 10.04 2.45
C PHE A 176 -14.20 10.27 3.64
N SER A 177 -14.77 10.85 4.69
CA SER A 177 -14.16 10.88 6.02
C SER A 177 -13.96 9.47 6.58
N PRO A 178 -13.07 9.27 7.56
CA PRO A 178 -12.91 7.99 8.24
C PRO A 178 -14.24 7.44 8.80
N GLN A 179 -15.10 8.32 9.32
CA GLN A 179 -16.41 7.92 9.85
C GLN A 179 -17.35 7.41 8.75
N GLU A 180 -17.43 8.07 7.61
CA GLU A 180 -18.24 7.60 6.47
C GLU A 180 -17.76 6.25 5.96
N LYS A 181 -16.42 6.01 5.93
CA LYS A 181 -15.87 4.69 5.58
C LYS A 181 -16.32 3.61 6.57
N VAL A 182 -16.30 3.91 7.88
CA VAL A 182 -16.85 3.03 8.93
C VAL A 182 -18.34 2.74 8.69
N ASP A 183 -19.14 3.75 8.38
CA ASP A 183 -20.58 3.58 8.14
C ASP A 183 -20.86 2.69 6.91
N LYS A 184 -20.03 2.73 5.87
CA LYS A 184 -20.13 1.80 4.75
C LYS A 184 -19.86 0.35 5.17
N VAL A 185 -18.85 0.13 6.00
CA VAL A 185 -18.52 -1.20 6.55
C VAL A 185 -19.70 -1.74 7.40
N ILE A 186 -20.30 -0.91 8.24
CA ILE A 186 -21.48 -1.28 9.04
C ILE A 186 -22.67 -1.60 8.13
N GLY A 187 -22.88 -0.82 7.07
CA GLY A 187 -23.91 -1.10 6.07
C GLY A 187 -23.74 -2.50 5.46
N TRP A 188 -22.53 -2.91 5.12
CA TRP A 188 -22.25 -4.27 4.61
C TRP A 188 -22.50 -5.36 5.65
N LEU A 189 -22.11 -5.12 6.91
CA LEU A 189 -22.34 -6.07 8.00
C LEU A 189 -23.83 -6.20 8.39
N SER A 190 -24.65 -5.21 8.04
CA SER A 190 -26.11 -5.25 8.28
C SER A 190 -26.89 -6.01 7.20
N LEU A 191 -26.25 -6.44 6.12
CA LEU A 191 -26.89 -7.22 5.06
C LEU A 191 -27.34 -8.60 5.58
N PRO A 192 -28.34 -9.25 4.94
CA PRO A 192 -28.70 -10.64 5.21
C PRO A 192 -27.50 -11.59 5.07
N MET A 193 -27.51 -12.72 5.76
CA MET A 193 -26.36 -13.66 5.83
C MET A 193 -25.85 -14.12 4.47
N ASP A 194 -26.75 -14.35 3.53
CA ASP A 194 -26.42 -14.75 2.15
C ASP A 194 -25.76 -13.63 1.33
N ARG A 195 -25.85 -12.38 1.79
CA ARG A 195 -25.31 -11.18 1.11
C ARG A 195 -24.20 -10.49 1.91
N ARG A 196 -24.03 -10.82 3.18
CA ARG A 196 -23.07 -10.19 4.09
C ARG A 196 -21.65 -10.66 3.78
N PRO A 197 -20.70 -9.74 3.47
CA PRO A 197 -19.32 -10.13 3.22
C PRO A 197 -18.63 -10.63 4.50
N HIS A 198 -17.91 -11.74 4.40
CA HIS A 198 -17.13 -12.30 5.50
C HIS A 198 -15.71 -11.77 5.56
N PHE A 199 -15.16 -11.34 4.42
CA PHE A 199 -13.90 -10.62 4.35
C PHE A 199 -14.13 -9.17 3.94
N ILE A 200 -13.67 -8.23 4.77
CA ILE A 200 -13.77 -6.79 4.51
C ILE A 200 -12.39 -6.17 4.64
N SER A 201 -11.92 -5.46 3.61
CA SER A 201 -10.74 -4.63 3.67
C SER A 201 -11.11 -3.15 3.74
N LEU A 202 -10.48 -2.40 4.65
CA LEU A 202 -10.75 -0.98 4.92
C LEU A 202 -9.43 -0.20 4.93
N TYR A 203 -9.36 0.90 4.19
CA TYR A 203 -8.15 1.70 4.02
C TYR A 203 -8.33 3.16 4.41
N PHE A 204 -7.35 3.69 5.15
CA PHE A 204 -7.25 5.07 5.62
C PHE A 204 -5.92 5.69 5.19
N PRO A 205 -5.89 6.74 4.34
CA PRO A 205 -4.67 7.41 3.87
C PRO A 205 -4.18 8.55 4.78
N GLU A 206 -4.95 8.96 5.79
CA GLU A 206 -4.83 10.26 6.46
C GLU A 206 -3.51 10.43 7.19
N VAL A 207 -2.93 9.36 7.77
CA VAL A 207 -1.70 9.45 8.56
C VAL A 207 -0.49 9.61 7.65
N ASP A 208 -0.45 8.87 6.53
CA ASP A 208 0.59 9.00 5.51
C ASP A 208 0.59 10.40 4.87
N GLY A 209 -0.58 10.88 4.45
CA GLY A 209 -0.72 12.19 3.82
C GLY A 209 -0.18 13.32 4.70
N ASN A 210 -0.55 13.35 5.98
CA ASN A 210 -0.04 14.36 6.91
C ASN A 210 1.43 14.12 7.30
N GLY A 211 1.84 12.85 7.40
CA GLY A 211 3.24 12.48 7.61
C GLY A 211 4.15 12.99 6.51
N HIS A 212 3.73 12.89 5.26
CA HIS A 212 4.45 13.46 4.12
C HIS A 212 4.51 14.99 4.16
N HIS A 213 3.38 15.62 4.40
CA HIS A 213 3.25 17.08 4.24
C HIS A 213 3.85 17.88 5.39
N PHE A 214 3.71 17.39 6.62
CA PHE A 214 4.09 18.11 7.84
C PHE A 214 5.17 17.41 8.66
N GLY A 215 5.63 16.24 8.22
CA GLY A 215 6.55 15.40 8.96
C GLY A 215 5.87 14.45 9.96
N PRO A 216 6.55 13.32 10.29
CA PRO A 216 6.02 12.29 11.19
C PRO A 216 5.86 12.75 12.65
N GLU A 217 6.57 13.81 13.06
CA GLU A 217 6.57 14.32 14.43
C GLU A 217 5.61 15.50 14.64
N SER A 218 4.84 15.91 13.61
CA SER A 218 3.97 17.08 13.62
C SER A 218 2.67 16.86 14.40
N GLU A 219 2.07 17.97 14.87
CA GLU A 219 0.74 17.93 15.49
C GLU A 219 -0.35 17.48 14.50
N GLN A 220 -0.17 17.72 13.19
CA GLN A 220 -1.07 17.26 12.14
C GLN A 220 -1.05 15.74 11.99
N THR A 221 0.13 15.13 12.01
CA THR A 221 0.28 13.66 12.01
C THR A 221 -0.32 13.06 13.27
N LYS A 222 -0.06 13.65 14.45
CA LYS A 222 -0.70 13.25 15.70
C LYS A 222 -2.23 13.33 15.63
N ALA A 223 -2.78 14.42 15.10
CA ALA A 223 -4.22 14.58 14.92
C ALA A 223 -4.82 13.49 14.01
N SER A 224 -4.12 13.12 12.92
CA SER A 224 -4.55 12.04 12.06
C SER A 224 -4.54 10.68 12.76
N VAL A 225 -3.52 10.39 13.56
CA VAL A 225 -3.47 9.17 14.38
C VAL A 225 -4.67 9.09 15.33
N GLN A 226 -4.99 10.22 16.01
CA GLN A 226 -6.13 10.30 16.93
C GLN A 226 -7.48 10.19 16.20
N LEU A 227 -7.59 10.76 15.01
CA LEU A 227 -8.77 10.64 14.15
C LEU A 227 -9.04 9.18 13.75
N ILE A 228 -8.00 8.47 13.33
CA ILE A 228 -8.12 7.03 13.00
C ILE A 228 -8.44 6.21 14.24
N ASP A 229 -7.79 6.49 15.37
CA ASP A 229 -8.10 5.82 16.64
C ASP A 229 -9.57 5.94 17.03
N ALA A 230 -10.14 7.15 16.91
CA ALA A 230 -11.56 7.40 17.17
C ALA A 230 -12.47 6.64 16.20
N ALA A 231 -12.12 6.61 14.90
CA ALA A 231 -12.87 5.86 13.90
C ALA A 231 -12.86 4.34 14.17
N ILE A 232 -11.73 3.78 14.62
CA ILE A 232 -11.62 2.37 15.00
C ILE A 232 -12.46 2.07 16.25
N GLY A 233 -12.41 2.92 17.27
CA GLY A 233 -13.26 2.79 18.46
C GLY A 233 -14.75 2.73 18.09
N ASN A 234 -15.18 3.64 17.22
CA ASN A 234 -16.56 3.70 16.73
C ASN A 234 -16.94 2.47 15.88
N LEU A 235 -16.02 1.99 15.02
CA LEU A 235 -16.23 0.76 14.24
C LEU A 235 -16.52 -0.43 15.15
N VAL A 236 -15.70 -0.64 16.19
CA VAL A 236 -15.84 -1.76 17.12
C VAL A 236 -17.18 -1.66 17.87
N GLU A 237 -17.49 -0.49 18.43
CA GLU A 237 -18.76 -0.26 19.13
C GLU A 237 -19.97 -0.55 18.24
N LYS A 238 -19.97 -0.07 17.00
CA LYS A 238 -21.07 -0.31 16.05
C LYS A 238 -21.20 -1.79 15.68
N VAL A 239 -20.08 -2.50 15.51
CA VAL A 239 -20.09 -3.96 15.24
C VAL A 239 -20.65 -4.73 16.44
N GLU A 240 -20.27 -4.38 17.65
CA GLU A 240 -20.83 -4.95 18.88
C GLU A 240 -22.35 -4.73 18.96
N ASN A 241 -22.82 -3.52 18.64
CA ASN A 241 -24.25 -3.16 18.63
C ASN A 241 -25.07 -3.93 17.57
N LEU A 242 -24.45 -4.42 16.51
CA LEU A 242 -25.10 -5.33 15.53
C LEU A 242 -25.36 -6.72 16.11
N GLY A 243 -24.77 -7.07 17.26
CA GLY A 243 -24.90 -8.39 17.87
C GLY A 243 -24.25 -9.53 17.08
N LEU A 244 -23.40 -9.20 16.11
CA LEU A 244 -22.69 -10.19 15.31
C LEU A 244 -21.63 -10.90 16.17
N LYS A 245 -21.68 -12.22 16.16
CA LYS A 245 -20.65 -13.08 16.76
C LYS A 245 -19.55 -13.36 15.75
N ASN A 246 -18.37 -13.75 16.25
CA ASN A 246 -17.24 -14.19 15.44
C ASN A 246 -16.68 -13.14 14.46
N VAL A 247 -16.72 -11.85 14.83
CA VAL A 247 -16.05 -10.79 14.08
C VAL A 247 -14.63 -10.59 14.61
N ASN A 248 -13.66 -10.74 13.73
CA ASN A 248 -12.24 -10.60 14.03
C ASN A 248 -11.68 -9.39 13.31
N PHE A 249 -10.79 -8.67 13.95
CA PHE A 249 -10.20 -7.46 13.44
C PHE A 249 -8.68 -7.59 13.35
N LEU A 250 -8.12 -7.09 12.27
CA LEU A 250 -6.69 -6.85 12.12
C LEU A 250 -6.48 -5.38 11.78
N PHE A 251 -5.72 -4.67 12.60
CA PHE A 251 -5.25 -3.32 12.32
C PHE A 251 -3.79 -3.40 11.93
N VAL A 252 -3.47 -2.98 10.72
CA VAL A 252 -2.14 -2.99 10.13
C VAL A 252 -1.80 -1.64 9.55
N SER A 253 -0.54 -1.42 9.24
CA SER A 253 -0.10 -0.43 8.26
C SER A 253 0.79 -1.10 7.22
N ASP A 254 1.06 -0.40 6.16
CA ASP A 254 1.92 -0.86 5.08
C ASP A 254 3.39 -0.51 5.33
N HIS A 255 3.67 0.63 5.95
CA HIS A 255 4.98 1.13 6.38
C HIS A 255 4.84 2.15 7.51
N GLY A 256 5.96 2.72 7.92
CA GLY A 256 6.04 3.88 8.78
C GLY A 256 6.46 5.14 8.02
N MET A 257 7.06 6.12 8.72
CA MET A 257 7.46 7.42 8.16
C MET A 257 8.66 7.96 8.91
N LEU A 258 9.56 8.67 8.19
CA LEU A 258 10.75 9.33 8.73
C LEU A 258 10.83 10.77 8.23
N ASP A 259 11.25 11.73 9.09
CA ASP A 259 11.66 13.06 8.67
C ASP A 259 12.90 12.98 7.80
N VAL A 260 12.91 13.70 6.68
CA VAL A 260 14.03 13.72 5.74
C VAL A 260 14.75 15.05 5.73
N GLU A 261 16.01 15.04 5.32
CA GLU A 261 16.84 16.23 5.20
C GLU A 261 16.55 16.95 3.87
N ASN A 262 15.72 18.00 3.94
CA ASN A 262 15.29 18.78 2.78
C ASN A 262 16.25 19.90 2.37
N GLU A 263 17.12 20.36 3.29
CA GLU A 263 18.02 21.48 3.02
C GLU A 263 19.16 21.10 2.09
N ASN A 264 19.69 19.89 2.20
CA ASN A 264 20.80 19.38 1.40
C ASN A 264 20.47 17.98 0.84
N PRO A 265 19.47 17.85 -0.05
CA PRO A 265 19.13 16.58 -0.66
C PRO A 265 20.23 16.11 -1.62
N LEU A 266 20.27 14.83 -1.92
CA LEU A 266 21.17 14.26 -2.91
C LEU A 266 20.64 14.55 -4.30
N GLU A 267 21.46 15.15 -5.16
CA GLU A 267 21.13 15.27 -6.58
C GLU A 267 21.35 13.92 -7.31
N ILE A 268 20.52 13.66 -8.31
CA ILE A 268 20.70 12.52 -9.20
C ILE A 268 22.07 12.68 -9.91
N PRO A 269 22.96 11.66 -9.89
CA PRO A 269 24.25 11.75 -10.57
C PRO A 269 24.10 12.14 -12.03
N GLU A 270 24.82 13.21 -12.45
CA GLU A 270 24.69 13.83 -13.78
C GLU A 270 24.83 12.82 -14.94
N MET A 271 25.73 11.83 -14.80
CA MET A 271 25.89 10.80 -15.81
C MET A 271 24.60 10.00 -16.11
N LEU A 272 23.69 9.87 -15.13
CA LEU A 272 22.43 9.16 -15.27
C LEU A 272 21.35 9.96 -16.00
N LEU A 273 21.57 11.26 -16.24
CA LEU A 273 20.64 12.12 -16.97
C LEU A 273 20.65 11.87 -18.48
N ASN A 274 21.61 11.09 -18.98
CA ASN A 274 21.68 10.67 -20.40
C ASN A 274 20.58 9.64 -20.70
N LYS A 275 19.46 10.12 -21.23
CA LYS A 275 18.28 9.29 -21.57
C LYS A 275 18.54 8.29 -22.71
N ASP A 276 19.56 8.46 -23.51
CA ASP A 276 19.92 7.49 -24.57
C ASP A 276 20.55 6.24 -23.97
N ARG A 277 21.19 6.36 -22.81
CA ARG A 277 21.89 5.26 -22.11
C ARG A 277 21.10 4.67 -20.95
N PHE A 278 20.24 5.46 -20.28
CA PHE A 278 19.61 5.05 -19.03
C PHE A 278 18.13 5.36 -18.99
N ASP A 279 17.37 4.46 -18.38
CA ASP A 279 16.07 4.79 -17.79
C ASP A 279 16.23 4.82 -16.27
N ILE A 280 15.76 5.90 -15.64
CA ILE A 280 15.86 6.09 -14.20
C ILE A 280 14.48 6.24 -13.59
N PHE A 281 14.30 5.63 -12.41
CA PHE A 281 13.06 5.69 -11.63
C PHE A 281 13.42 6.15 -10.23
N ASN A 282 13.19 7.43 -9.95
CA ASN A 282 13.53 8.05 -8.67
C ASN A 282 12.32 8.09 -7.73
N ALA A 283 12.34 7.23 -6.70
CA ALA A 283 11.37 7.23 -5.61
C ALA A 283 11.90 7.98 -4.35
N ASN A 284 12.81 8.92 -4.49
CA ASN A 284 13.55 9.67 -3.48
C ASN A 284 14.44 8.77 -2.57
N THR A 285 13.88 7.75 -1.95
CA THR A 285 14.56 6.81 -1.03
C THR A 285 15.17 5.60 -1.74
N LEU A 286 14.91 5.49 -3.03
CA LEU A 286 15.47 4.48 -3.92
C LEU A 286 15.51 5.02 -5.35
N LEU A 287 16.70 5.08 -5.95
CA LEU A 287 16.87 5.38 -7.36
C LEU A 287 17.22 4.09 -8.10
N ARG A 288 16.33 3.66 -8.99
CA ARG A 288 16.50 2.45 -9.81
C ARG A 288 16.99 2.83 -11.20
N VAL A 289 18.03 2.17 -11.68
CA VAL A 289 18.66 2.45 -12.98
C VAL A 289 18.60 1.22 -13.85
N VAL A 290 18.08 1.38 -15.05
CA VAL A 290 18.16 0.40 -16.14
C VAL A 290 19.16 0.90 -17.15
N VAL A 291 20.17 0.10 -17.46
CA VAL A 291 21.20 0.39 -18.44
C VAL A 291 20.76 -0.18 -19.79
N LYS A 292 20.48 0.68 -20.78
CA LYS A 292 19.88 0.27 -22.07
C LYS A 292 20.77 -0.70 -22.85
N ASN A 293 22.10 -0.55 -22.73
CA ASN A 293 23.04 -1.54 -23.24
C ASN A 293 23.55 -2.43 -22.09
N PRO A 294 23.08 -3.68 -21.96
CA PRO A 294 23.48 -4.57 -20.86
C PRO A 294 24.97 -4.82 -20.72
N SER A 295 25.77 -4.70 -21.82
CA SER A 295 27.22 -4.87 -21.77
C SER A 295 27.92 -3.78 -20.96
N GLU A 296 27.31 -2.61 -20.78
CA GLU A 296 27.85 -1.46 -20.06
C GLU A 296 27.57 -1.50 -18.55
N ILE A 297 26.69 -2.41 -18.06
CA ILE A 297 26.25 -2.43 -16.64
C ILE A 297 27.44 -2.42 -15.67
N GLN A 298 28.51 -3.19 -15.94
CA GLN A 298 29.66 -3.27 -15.03
C GLN A 298 30.51 -2.00 -15.06
N GLU A 299 30.64 -1.35 -16.20
CA GLU A 299 31.35 -0.07 -16.35
C GLU A 299 30.59 1.04 -15.62
N VAL A 300 29.29 1.17 -15.89
CA VAL A 300 28.42 2.16 -15.23
C VAL A 300 28.41 1.98 -13.71
N TYR A 301 28.32 0.74 -13.23
CA TYR A 301 28.39 0.44 -11.81
C TYR A 301 29.72 0.90 -11.19
N LYS A 302 30.86 0.65 -11.86
CA LYS A 302 32.18 1.08 -11.37
C LYS A 302 32.29 2.61 -11.35
N ALA A 303 31.81 3.29 -12.41
CA ALA A 303 31.80 4.75 -12.51
C ALA A 303 30.97 5.38 -11.37
N LEU A 304 29.74 4.90 -11.15
CA LEU A 304 28.87 5.37 -10.07
C LEU A 304 29.51 5.09 -8.70
N LYS A 305 30.15 3.93 -8.50
CA LYS A 305 30.85 3.66 -7.23
C LYS A 305 32.04 4.59 -6.99
N LYS A 306 32.74 5.00 -8.04
CA LYS A 306 33.89 5.93 -7.93
C LYS A 306 33.44 7.35 -7.60
N SER A 307 32.30 7.79 -8.17
CA SER A 307 31.79 9.15 -8.01
C SER A 307 30.84 9.33 -6.83
N LYS A 308 30.41 8.26 -6.14
CA LYS A 308 29.45 8.36 -5.03
C LYS A 308 30.01 9.11 -3.83
N THR A 309 29.13 9.83 -3.12
CA THR A 309 29.39 10.38 -1.79
C THR A 309 29.23 9.27 -0.72
N PRO A 310 29.61 9.53 0.54
CA PRO A 310 29.32 8.64 1.66
C PRO A 310 27.81 8.44 1.94
N ASP A 311 26.96 9.34 1.44
CA ASP A 311 25.55 9.45 1.81
C ASP A 311 24.63 8.41 1.14
N TYR A 312 25.14 7.64 0.19
CA TYR A 312 24.37 6.57 -0.45
C TYR A 312 25.21 5.38 -0.87
N ASN A 313 24.56 4.24 -1.03
CA ASN A 313 25.16 3.05 -1.59
C ASN A 313 24.79 2.87 -3.06
N VAL A 314 25.77 2.44 -3.87
CA VAL A 314 25.55 1.94 -5.24
C VAL A 314 25.64 0.42 -5.19
N VAL A 315 24.58 -0.26 -5.58
CA VAL A 315 24.46 -1.73 -5.47
C VAL A 315 24.00 -2.28 -6.82
N LEU A 316 24.71 -3.29 -7.33
CA LEU A 316 24.15 -4.13 -8.39
C LEU A 316 22.93 -4.89 -7.82
N ASP A 317 21.84 -4.97 -8.56
CA ASP A 317 20.64 -5.67 -8.15
C ASP A 317 20.91 -7.09 -7.63
N LYS A 318 21.76 -7.85 -8.33
CA LYS A 318 22.17 -9.21 -7.95
C LYS A 318 22.95 -9.29 -6.62
N ARG A 319 23.51 -8.18 -6.14
CA ARG A 319 24.27 -8.08 -4.88
C ARG A 319 23.45 -7.55 -3.71
N LEU A 320 22.20 -7.17 -3.95
CA LEU A 320 21.31 -6.68 -2.89
C LEU A 320 21.13 -7.75 -1.80
N ASN A 321 21.00 -7.32 -0.55
CA ASN A 321 20.80 -8.20 0.59
C ASN A 321 19.63 -9.16 0.32
N ARG A 322 19.88 -10.45 0.43
CA ARG A 322 18.88 -11.51 0.19
C ARG A 322 17.63 -11.39 1.06
N LYS A 323 17.79 -10.84 2.27
CA LYS A 323 16.66 -10.61 3.18
C LYS A 323 15.62 -9.63 2.63
N LEU A 324 15.95 -8.79 1.64
CA LEU A 324 15.03 -7.84 1.05
C LEU A 324 14.11 -8.46 -0.02
N TYR A 325 14.45 -9.64 -0.56
CA TYR A 325 13.70 -10.29 -1.65
C TYR A 325 13.44 -9.37 -2.85
N TYR A 326 14.38 -8.46 -3.13
CA TYR A 326 14.25 -7.40 -4.13
C TYR A 326 15.46 -7.37 -5.07
N ALA A 327 15.87 -8.51 -5.56
CA ALA A 327 16.99 -8.65 -6.47
C ALA A 327 16.55 -9.37 -7.75
N LYS A 328 17.34 -9.27 -8.83
CA LYS A 328 17.04 -9.88 -10.14
C LYS A 328 16.66 -11.37 -10.05
N ARG A 329 17.27 -12.11 -9.13
CA ARG A 329 16.93 -13.52 -8.88
C ARG A 329 15.51 -13.74 -8.35
N ASN A 330 14.89 -12.69 -7.79
CA ASN A 330 13.53 -12.71 -7.26
C ASN A 330 12.53 -12.04 -8.22
N ASP A 331 13.03 -11.16 -9.12
CA ASP A 331 12.20 -10.33 -10.00
C ASP A 331 11.59 -11.17 -11.14
N ARG A 332 10.36 -11.59 -10.94
CA ARG A 332 9.63 -12.42 -11.91
C ARG A 332 9.27 -11.67 -13.20
N PHE A 333 9.28 -10.35 -13.16
CA PHE A 333 8.78 -9.50 -14.24
C PHE A 333 9.87 -8.68 -14.93
N GLY A 334 11.07 -8.56 -14.34
CA GLY A 334 12.16 -7.75 -14.87
C GLY A 334 11.93 -6.24 -14.73
N ARG A 335 11.33 -5.79 -13.60
CA ARG A 335 10.89 -4.40 -13.37
C ARG A 335 11.76 -3.63 -12.39
N ILE A 336 12.69 -4.28 -11.68
CA ILE A 336 13.51 -3.64 -10.62
C ILE A 336 14.60 -2.76 -11.22
N GLY A 337 15.28 -3.19 -12.25
CA GLY A 337 16.42 -2.52 -12.85
C GLY A 337 17.75 -3.24 -12.59
N ASP A 338 18.87 -2.64 -13.01
CA ASP A 338 20.20 -3.26 -12.98
C ASP A 338 21.07 -2.75 -11.85
N ILE A 339 20.98 -1.45 -11.54
CA ILE A 339 21.77 -0.77 -10.51
C ILE A 339 20.81 0.02 -9.61
N LEU A 340 21.01 -0.08 -8.30
CA LEU A 340 20.23 0.61 -7.30
C LEU A 340 21.13 1.59 -6.56
N LEU A 341 20.70 2.86 -6.48
CA LEU A 341 21.30 3.86 -5.58
C LEU A 341 20.37 4.01 -4.38
N ILE A 342 20.89 3.70 -3.20
CA ILE A 342 20.12 3.63 -1.96
C ILE A 342 20.71 4.67 -1.00
N PRO A 343 19.98 5.79 -0.76
CA PRO A 343 20.45 6.82 0.16
C PRO A 343 20.43 6.30 1.60
N HIS A 344 21.34 6.82 2.41
CA HIS A 344 21.32 6.60 3.85
C HIS A 344 20.32 7.57 4.48
N ALA A 345 19.36 7.07 5.25
CA ALA A 345 18.44 7.92 5.97
C ALA A 345 19.21 8.94 6.86
N PRO A 346 18.77 10.19 6.90
CA PRO A 346 17.54 10.76 6.34
C PRO A 346 17.69 11.37 4.93
N LYS A 347 18.76 11.06 4.19
CA LYS A 347 19.01 11.59 2.84
C LYS A 347 18.03 11.00 1.80
N VAL A 348 17.71 11.82 0.81
CA VAL A 348 16.84 11.51 -0.33
C VAL A 348 17.41 12.00 -1.65
N PHE A 349 17.12 11.33 -2.75
CA PHE A 349 17.45 11.82 -4.10
C PHE A 349 16.36 12.74 -4.63
N VAL A 350 16.77 13.89 -5.17
CA VAL A 350 15.89 14.81 -5.90
C VAL A 350 16.49 15.18 -7.26
N GLU A 351 15.67 15.68 -8.15
CA GLU A 351 16.15 16.36 -9.34
C GLU A 351 16.81 17.68 -8.95
N LYS A 352 17.79 18.10 -9.72
CA LYS A 352 18.53 19.34 -9.46
C LYS A 352 17.61 20.55 -9.28
N GLY A 353 17.78 21.24 -8.16
CA GLY A 353 16.99 22.41 -7.79
C GLY A 353 15.54 22.11 -7.38
N LYS A 354 15.20 20.85 -7.13
CA LYS A 354 13.90 20.45 -6.57
C LYS A 354 14.03 20.18 -5.07
N SER A 355 12.93 20.37 -4.36
CA SER A 355 12.72 19.93 -2.97
C SER A 355 11.81 18.70 -2.92
N THR A 356 11.67 18.13 -1.75
CA THR A 356 10.73 17.03 -1.48
C THR A 356 9.85 17.36 -0.27
N SER A 357 8.89 16.51 0.06
CA SER A 357 8.08 16.61 1.28
C SER A 357 8.90 16.31 2.53
N ASP A 358 8.43 16.76 3.70
CA ASP A 358 9.15 16.66 4.97
C ASP A 358 9.28 15.20 5.46
N GLY A 359 8.24 14.39 5.30
CA GLY A 359 8.29 12.98 5.62
C GLY A 359 8.46 12.10 4.39
N LYS A 360 9.24 11.02 4.53
CA LYS A 360 9.42 9.97 3.51
C LYS A 360 9.47 8.58 4.14
N HIS A 361 9.13 7.61 3.32
CA HIS A 361 9.30 6.19 3.55
C HIS A 361 9.96 5.56 2.31
N GLY A 362 10.19 4.23 2.29
CA GLY A 362 10.85 3.54 1.17
C GLY A 362 12.21 2.98 1.52
N TYR A 363 12.79 3.35 2.68
CA TYR A 363 14.09 2.85 3.14
C TYR A 363 14.03 1.37 3.56
N ASN A 364 15.21 0.80 3.77
CA ASN A 364 15.35 -0.57 4.24
C ASN A 364 14.86 -0.72 5.69
N PRO A 365 13.79 -1.50 5.96
CA PRO A 365 13.18 -1.61 7.29
C PRO A 365 14.05 -2.34 8.32
N PHE A 366 15.14 -2.97 7.90
CA PHE A 366 16.12 -3.59 8.79
C PHE A 366 17.22 -2.63 9.25
N LEU A 367 17.36 -1.49 8.57
CA LEU A 367 18.36 -0.45 8.89
C LEU A 367 17.72 0.81 9.46
N VAL A 368 16.47 1.07 9.08
CA VAL A 368 15.69 2.27 9.46
C VAL A 368 14.43 1.80 10.17
N PRO A 369 14.45 1.73 11.53
CA PRO A 369 13.31 1.23 12.31
C PRO A 369 12.01 1.99 12.08
N GLU A 370 12.08 3.28 11.76
CA GLU A 370 10.94 4.16 11.46
C GLU A 370 10.11 3.68 10.26
N MET A 371 10.68 2.81 9.42
CA MET A 371 9.94 2.17 8.32
C MET A 371 9.01 1.06 8.78
N LYS A 372 9.16 0.57 10.03
CA LYS A 372 8.36 -0.55 10.52
C LYS A 372 6.91 -0.13 10.72
N ALA A 373 6.03 -1.07 10.43
CA ALA A 373 4.59 -0.95 10.42
C ALA A 373 3.95 -1.47 11.71
N THR A 374 2.70 -1.10 11.94
CA THR A 374 1.89 -1.54 13.08
C THR A 374 1.18 -2.87 12.77
N PHE A 375 0.98 -3.70 13.80
CA PHE A 375 0.10 -4.86 13.77
C PHE A 375 -0.58 -5.04 15.13
N TYR A 376 -1.90 -4.94 15.13
CA TYR A 376 -2.78 -5.33 16.23
C TYR A 376 -3.88 -6.25 15.70
N ALA A 377 -4.34 -7.20 16.55
CA ALA A 377 -5.43 -8.08 16.17
C ALA A 377 -6.26 -8.46 17.39
N TRP A 378 -7.57 -8.48 17.25
CA TRP A 378 -8.49 -8.82 18.32
C TRP A 378 -9.77 -9.47 17.78
N GLY A 379 -10.49 -10.14 18.64
CA GLY A 379 -11.72 -10.87 18.30
C GLY A 379 -11.70 -12.30 18.82
N PRO A 380 -12.77 -13.06 18.53
CA PRO A 380 -12.96 -14.40 19.09
C PRO A 380 -11.87 -15.40 18.77
N GLU A 381 -11.26 -15.32 17.59
CA GLU A 381 -10.21 -16.26 17.15
C GLU A 381 -8.83 -15.92 17.73
N PHE A 382 -8.63 -14.72 18.26
CA PHE A 382 -7.34 -14.29 18.78
C PHE A 382 -7.17 -14.55 20.28
N LYS A 383 -5.93 -14.84 20.67
CA LYS A 383 -5.52 -14.81 22.07
C LYS A 383 -5.62 -13.40 22.63
N GLN A 384 -5.71 -13.28 23.94
CA GLN A 384 -5.74 -12.01 24.66
C GLN A 384 -4.41 -11.74 25.35
N ASN A 385 -4.11 -10.48 25.61
CA ASN A 385 -2.92 -10.04 26.33
C ASN A 385 -1.60 -10.60 25.78
N LEU A 386 -1.51 -10.76 24.45
CA LEU A 386 -0.35 -11.38 23.82
C LEU A 386 0.48 -10.36 23.06
N THR A 387 1.74 -10.17 23.48
CA THR A 387 2.73 -9.44 22.69
C THR A 387 3.65 -10.41 21.98
N ILE A 388 3.79 -10.27 20.67
CA ILE A 388 4.70 -11.08 19.84
C ILE A 388 5.91 -10.26 19.35
N GLY A 389 6.97 -10.95 18.95
CA GLY A 389 8.13 -10.34 18.30
C GLY A 389 7.80 -9.78 16.92
N GLU A 390 8.81 -9.22 16.27
CA GLU A 390 8.70 -8.72 14.90
C GLU A 390 8.48 -9.86 13.91
N PHE A 391 7.71 -9.58 12.86
CA PHE A 391 7.46 -10.52 11.77
C PHE A 391 7.23 -9.77 10.44
N ARG A 392 7.35 -10.45 9.30
CA ARG A 392 7.18 -9.86 7.97
C ARG A 392 5.72 -9.81 7.56
N ASN A 393 5.33 -8.74 6.89
CA ASN A 393 3.96 -8.46 6.43
C ASN A 393 3.37 -9.54 5.50
N VAL A 394 4.18 -10.28 4.74
CA VAL A 394 3.73 -11.43 3.91
C VAL A 394 2.97 -12.50 4.71
N ASN A 395 3.18 -12.56 6.04
CA ASN A 395 2.55 -13.56 6.91
C ASN A 395 1.11 -13.19 7.33
N VAL A 396 0.64 -11.98 7.02
CA VAL A 396 -0.75 -11.55 7.32
C VAL A 396 -1.75 -12.31 6.44
N TYR A 397 -1.42 -12.47 5.17
CA TYR A 397 -2.28 -13.21 4.23
C TYR A 397 -2.67 -14.62 4.73
N PRO A 398 -1.71 -15.52 5.04
CA PRO A 398 -2.07 -16.86 5.52
C PRO A 398 -2.75 -16.84 6.90
N LEU A 399 -2.56 -15.82 7.75
CA LEU A 399 -3.29 -15.68 9.00
C LEU A 399 -4.77 -15.41 8.75
N VAL A 400 -5.10 -14.47 7.85
CA VAL A 400 -6.50 -14.17 7.49
C VAL A 400 -7.15 -15.36 6.83
N ALA A 401 -6.45 -16.04 5.92
CA ALA A 401 -6.96 -17.27 5.27
C ALA A 401 -7.27 -18.38 6.29
N GLU A 402 -6.41 -18.57 7.30
CA GLU A 402 -6.64 -19.57 8.39
C GLU A 402 -7.90 -19.23 9.20
N ILE A 403 -8.10 -17.97 9.61
CA ILE A 403 -9.28 -17.54 10.38
C ILE A 403 -10.56 -17.77 9.58
N LEU A 404 -10.57 -17.45 8.30
CA LEU A 404 -11.73 -17.63 7.42
C LEU A 404 -11.93 -19.08 6.98
N GLY A 405 -11.01 -20.00 7.32
CA GLY A 405 -11.04 -21.39 6.87
C GLY A 405 -10.84 -21.54 5.36
N LEU A 406 -10.11 -20.63 4.72
CA LEU A 406 -9.86 -20.62 3.28
C LEU A 406 -8.60 -21.41 2.93
N LYS A 407 -8.73 -22.32 1.97
CA LYS A 407 -7.59 -23.08 1.44
C LYS A 407 -6.81 -22.24 0.44
N ILE A 408 -5.54 -21.94 0.76
CA ILE A 408 -4.64 -21.24 -0.15
C ILE A 408 -4.32 -22.17 -1.34
N THR A 409 -4.66 -21.73 -2.55
CA THR A 409 -4.58 -22.53 -3.78
C THR A 409 -3.35 -22.22 -4.64
N GLN A 410 -2.65 -21.14 -4.34
CA GLN A 410 -1.46 -20.72 -5.10
C GLN A 410 -0.25 -20.57 -4.16
N PRO A 411 0.98 -20.77 -4.65
CA PRO A 411 2.17 -20.53 -3.84
C PRO A 411 2.26 -19.08 -3.36
N ILE A 412 2.55 -18.89 -2.08
CA ILE A 412 2.79 -17.60 -1.43
C ILE A 412 4.15 -17.60 -0.73
N ASP A 413 4.66 -16.42 -0.37
CA ASP A 413 5.88 -16.26 0.43
C ASP A 413 5.60 -16.27 1.93
N GLY A 414 4.38 -15.98 2.31
CA GLY A 414 3.91 -16.01 3.69
C GLY A 414 3.80 -17.43 4.24
N ASN A 415 4.00 -17.57 5.56
CA ASN A 415 3.91 -18.84 6.26
C ASN A 415 3.07 -18.70 7.53
N ILE A 416 1.96 -19.42 7.63
CA ILE A 416 1.06 -19.40 8.79
C ILE A 416 1.77 -19.78 10.10
N LYS A 417 2.80 -20.63 10.06
CA LYS A 417 3.54 -21.05 11.26
C LYS A 417 4.14 -19.86 12.04
N VAL A 418 4.41 -18.75 11.36
CA VAL A 418 4.94 -17.52 12.01
C VAL A 418 3.92 -16.90 12.94
N LEU A 419 2.65 -16.88 12.54
CA LEU A 419 1.54 -16.23 13.26
C LEU A 419 0.51 -17.21 13.85
N LYS A 420 0.58 -18.51 13.60
CA LYS A 420 -0.39 -19.49 14.15
C LYS A 420 -0.52 -19.41 15.68
N LYS A 421 0.57 -19.05 16.36
CA LYS A 421 0.62 -18.88 17.83
C LYS A 421 -0.28 -17.77 18.38
N VAL A 422 -0.76 -16.84 17.53
CA VAL A 422 -1.65 -15.74 17.96
C VAL A 422 -3.12 -16.18 18.02
N LEU A 423 -3.46 -17.30 17.39
CA LEU A 423 -4.79 -17.89 17.41
C LEU A 423 -5.00 -18.74 18.66
N LYS A 424 -6.26 -18.86 19.10
CA LYS A 424 -6.67 -19.72 20.23
C LYS A 424 -6.49 -21.20 19.93
#